data_97ba8ae39fd1d293c3e445971f11f7a3
#
_entry.id   97ba8ae39fd1d293c3e445971f11f7a3
#
_cell.length_a   1.000
_cell.length_b   1.000
_cell.length_c   1.000
_cell.angle_alpha   90.00
_cell.angle_beta   90.00
_cell.angle_gamma   90.00
#
_symmetry.space_group_name_H-M   'P 1'
#
loop_
_entity.id
_entity.type
_entity.pdbx_description
1 polymer ?
#
loop_
_entity_poly.entity_id
_entity_poly.type
_entity_poly.pdbx_seq_one_letter_code
_entity_poly.pdbx_strand_id
1 'polypeptide(L)'
;GGEVDYSADFFGKRTNLTVSGQLEGELGATALGAIYTFGPTFRAENSNTPRHLAEFWMVEPEVAFIDKDELMDLEEDFIKYCVRWALENCKDDLEFLNKMIDKGLIARLEGVLKEDFVRLTYTEGIEILQKAVADGVKFEFPITGWGMDLSSEHERYLVEEYFKRPVIMTDYPSEIKSFYMKKNPDGKTMQGTDVLFPH
;
A
#
# COMPACT_ATOMS: atom_id res chain seq x y z
N GLY A 1 11.58 8.41 37.87
CA GLY A 1 11.76 7.20 37.09
C GLY A 1 13.25 6.95 36.96
N GLY A 2 13.71 5.74 37.29
CA GLY A 2 15.11 5.35 37.10
C GLY A 2 15.39 5.01 35.64
N GLU A 3 16.65 4.98 35.27
CA GLU A 3 17.10 4.44 34.00
C GLU A 3 16.81 2.93 33.91
N VAL A 4 16.52 2.43 32.71
CA VAL A 4 16.32 1.00 32.48
C VAL A 4 17.68 0.30 32.41
N ASP A 5 17.90 -0.70 33.30
CA ASP A 5 19.07 -1.54 33.26
C ASP A 5 18.92 -2.68 32.24
N TYR A 6 19.36 -2.43 31.02
CA TYR A 6 19.32 -3.41 29.95
C TYR A 6 20.24 -4.62 30.14
N SER A 7 21.26 -4.52 31.05
CA SER A 7 22.16 -5.66 31.32
C SER A 7 21.46 -6.79 32.09
N ALA A 8 20.38 -6.46 32.81
CA ALA A 8 19.54 -7.42 33.51
C ALA A 8 18.46 -8.06 32.63
N ASP A 9 18.27 -7.60 31.38
CA ASP A 9 17.32 -8.14 30.44
C ASP A 9 17.85 -9.40 29.74
N PHE A 10 16.93 -10.21 29.18
CA PHE A 10 17.27 -11.44 28.45
C PHE A 10 18.31 -11.20 27.35
N PHE A 11 18.22 -10.11 26.60
CA PHE A 11 19.15 -9.78 25.53
C PHE A 11 20.45 -9.10 26.00
N GLY A 12 20.53 -8.67 27.26
CA GLY A 12 21.70 -7.98 27.83
C GLY A 12 22.02 -6.62 27.19
N LYS A 13 21.15 -6.11 26.34
CA LYS A 13 21.27 -4.84 25.62
C LYS A 13 19.89 -4.32 25.21
N ARG A 14 19.81 -3.04 24.91
CA ARG A 14 18.58 -2.44 24.38
C ARG A 14 18.17 -3.13 23.07
N THR A 15 16.96 -3.67 23.04
CA THR A 15 16.39 -4.39 21.92
C THR A 15 14.97 -3.89 21.67
N ASN A 16 14.56 -3.85 20.42
CA ASN A 16 13.22 -3.44 20.01
C ASN A 16 12.61 -4.50 19.10
N LEU A 17 11.29 -4.58 19.08
CA LEU A 17 10.56 -5.34 18.06
C LEU A 17 10.74 -4.68 16.70
N THR A 18 10.79 -5.48 15.63
CA THR A 18 10.99 -4.93 14.28
C THR A 18 9.75 -4.21 13.76
N VAL A 19 9.96 -3.12 13.06
CA VAL A 19 8.92 -2.32 12.41
C VAL A 19 8.74 -2.70 10.92
N SER A 20 9.72 -3.40 10.34
CA SER A 20 9.76 -3.85 8.95
C SER A 20 10.99 -4.74 8.75
N GLY A 21 10.95 -5.64 7.78
CA GLY A 21 12.13 -6.39 7.32
C GLY A 21 12.90 -5.68 6.20
N GLN A 22 12.49 -4.48 5.80
CA GLN A 22 13.00 -3.78 4.61
C GLN A 22 14.52 -3.54 4.68
N LEU A 23 15.04 -2.97 5.78
CA LEU A 23 16.45 -2.57 5.87
C LEU A 23 17.41 -3.76 5.75
N GLU A 24 17.10 -4.86 6.42
CA GLU A 24 17.86 -6.10 6.33
C GLU A 24 17.64 -6.77 4.96
N GLY A 25 16.42 -6.69 4.43
CA GLY A 25 16.04 -7.19 3.12
C GLY A 25 16.82 -6.51 1.99
N GLU A 26 16.96 -5.19 2.00
CA GLU A 26 17.73 -4.44 1.01
C GLU A 26 19.20 -4.85 0.94
N LEU A 27 19.82 -5.18 2.08
CA LEU A 27 21.17 -5.75 2.11
C LEU A 27 21.24 -7.10 1.38
N GLY A 28 20.24 -7.95 1.60
CA GLY A 28 20.11 -9.22 0.89
C GLY A 28 19.84 -9.05 -0.60
N ALA A 29 18.95 -8.15 -0.98
CA ALA A 29 18.60 -7.85 -2.38
C ALA A 29 19.81 -7.34 -3.18
N THR A 30 20.68 -6.53 -2.58
CA THR A 30 21.91 -6.05 -3.24
C THR A 30 22.83 -7.19 -3.68
N ALA A 31 22.86 -8.29 -2.93
CA ALA A 31 23.71 -9.45 -3.21
C ALA A 31 23.03 -10.51 -4.08
N LEU A 32 21.73 -10.71 -3.88
CA LEU A 32 20.95 -11.82 -4.46
C LEU A 32 20.04 -11.37 -5.62
N GLY A 33 19.86 -10.06 -5.80
CA GLY A 33 19.00 -9.46 -6.82
C GLY A 33 17.56 -9.32 -6.40
N ALA A 34 16.94 -10.38 -5.90
CA ALA A 34 15.57 -10.36 -5.40
C ALA A 34 15.43 -11.26 -4.18
N ILE A 35 14.78 -10.72 -3.15
CA ILE A 35 14.41 -11.46 -1.93
C ILE A 35 13.02 -11.05 -1.48
N TYR A 36 12.49 -11.69 -0.49
CA TYR A 36 11.37 -11.17 0.29
C TYR A 36 11.55 -11.49 1.77
N THR A 37 10.99 -10.67 2.64
CA THR A 37 10.78 -11.01 4.03
C THR A 37 9.30 -11.35 4.26
N PHE A 38 9.04 -12.26 5.19
CA PHE A 38 7.69 -12.61 5.60
C PHE A 38 7.67 -12.89 7.09
N GLY A 39 7.00 -12.04 7.85
CA GLY A 39 6.99 -12.18 9.30
C GLY A 39 6.19 -11.09 10.01
N PRO A 40 6.08 -11.21 11.35
CA PRO A 40 5.37 -10.23 12.16
C PRO A 40 6.16 -8.92 12.24
N THR A 41 5.42 -7.82 12.18
CA THR A 41 5.93 -6.46 12.37
C THR A 41 5.15 -5.74 13.45
N PHE A 42 5.79 -4.78 14.11
CA PHE A 42 5.25 -4.12 15.28
C PHE A 42 5.38 -2.61 15.12
N ARG A 43 4.27 -1.89 15.21
CA ARG A 43 4.23 -0.44 15.11
C ARG A 43 3.41 0.16 16.24
N ALA A 44 3.96 1.14 16.93
CA ALA A 44 3.24 1.92 17.93
C ALA A 44 2.40 3.00 17.21
N GLU A 45 1.31 2.56 16.59
CA GLU A 45 0.40 3.47 15.89
C GLU A 45 -0.43 4.29 16.87
N ASN A 46 -0.49 5.60 16.61
CA ASN A 46 -1.28 6.52 17.41
C ASN A 46 -2.71 6.71 16.85
N SER A 47 -2.99 6.09 15.71
CA SER A 47 -4.28 6.13 15.04
C SER A 47 -5.13 4.90 15.39
N ASN A 48 -6.38 5.13 15.77
CA ASN A 48 -7.33 4.06 16.06
C ASN A 48 -8.28 3.89 14.87
N THR A 49 -7.77 3.33 13.78
CA THR A 49 -8.55 3.09 12.55
C THR A 49 -8.64 1.58 12.27
N PRO A 50 -9.65 1.12 11.50
CA PRO A 50 -9.78 -0.29 11.12
C PRO A 50 -8.58 -0.85 10.32
N ARG A 51 -7.73 0.02 9.79
CA ARG A 51 -6.57 -0.35 8.96
C ARG A 51 -5.23 -0.36 9.71
N HIS A 52 -5.19 0.04 11.00
CA HIS A 52 -3.96 0.14 11.77
C HIS A 52 -3.99 -0.82 12.96
N LEU A 53 -3.11 -1.81 12.94
CA LEU A 53 -2.87 -2.75 14.01
C LEU A 53 -1.46 -2.52 14.57
N ALA A 54 -1.28 -2.80 15.87
CA ALA A 54 0.03 -2.71 16.52
C ALA A 54 0.96 -3.89 16.16
N GLU A 55 0.36 -5.02 15.76
CA GLU A 55 1.06 -6.22 15.29
C GLU A 55 0.35 -6.74 14.03
N PHE A 56 1.10 -7.01 12.98
CA PHE A 56 0.58 -7.57 11.73
C PHE A 56 1.69 -8.26 10.94
N TRP A 57 1.33 -9.09 9.98
CA TRP A 57 2.29 -9.75 9.11
C TRP A 57 2.40 -9.01 7.78
N MET A 58 3.63 -8.89 7.28
CA MET A 58 3.88 -8.34 5.95
C MET A 58 4.63 -9.35 5.08
N VAL A 59 4.30 -9.36 3.79
CA VAL A 59 5.15 -9.89 2.73
C VAL A 59 5.84 -8.68 2.10
N GLU A 60 7.16 -8.61 2.19
CA GLU A 60 7.96 -7.45 1.81
C GLU A 60 8.99 -7.86 0.75
N PRO A 61 8.64 -7.86 -0.54
CA PRO A 61 9.60 -8.10 -1.62
C PRO A 61 10.59 -6.94 -1.75
N GLU A 62 11.86 -7.28 -1.88
CA GLU A 62 12.94 -6.34 -2.15
C GLU A 62 13.64 -6.78 -3.44
N VAL A 63 13.50 -5.99 -4.50
CA VAL A 63 14.04 -6.32 -5.82
C VAL A 63 14.99 -5.21 -6.27
N ALA A 64 16.28 -5.55 -6.33
CA ALA A 64 17.31 -4.62 -6.77
C ALA A 64 17.32 -4.46 -8.31
N PHE A 65 17.77 -3.31 -8.77
CA PHE A 65 18.06 -3.01 -10.18
C PHE A 65 16.85 -2.91 -11.10
N ILE A 66 15.63 -2.78 -10.55
CA ILE A 66 14.44 -2.47 -11.32
C ILE A 66 14.11 -0.97 -11.23
N ASP A 67 13.38 -0.47 -12.21
CA ASP A 67 12.85 0.89 -12.18
C ASP A 67 11.41 0.94 -11.66
N LYS A 68 10.82 2.15 -11.67
CA LYS A 68 9.45 2.37 -11.19
C LYS A 68 8.41 1.61 -12.01
N ASP A 69 8.57 1.54 -13.33
CA ASP A 69 7.59 0.89 -14.19
C ASP A 69 7.63 -0.64 -13.99
N GLU A 70 8.82 -1.21 -13.89
CA GLU A 70 9.03 -2.62 -13.54
C GLU A 70 8.50 -2.95 -12.13
N LEU A 71 8.62 -2.01 -11.17
CA LEU A 71 8.04 -2.17 -9.83
C LEU A 71 6.51 -2.23 -9.90
N MET A 72 5.87 -1.32 -10.64
CA MET A 72 4.41 -1.33 -10.79
C MET A 72 3.90 -2.61 -11.49
N ASP A 73 4.65 -3.14 -12.45
CA ASP A 73 4.32 -4.42 -13.08
C ASP A 73 4.41 -5.58 -12.08
N LEU A 74 5.43 -5.59 -11.25
CA LEU A 74 5.60 -6.58 -10.18
C LEU A 74 4.47 -6.50 -9.14
N GLU A 75 4.08 -5.29 -8.72
CA GLU A 75 2.96 -5.08 -7.79
C GLU A 75 1.66 -5.65 -8.34
N GLU A 76 1.35 -5.36 -9.58
CA GLU A 76 0.16 -5.87 -10.25
C GLU A 76 0.17 -7.40 -10.38
N ASP A 77 1.26 -7.96 -10.88
CA ASP A 77 1.42 -9.41 -11.04
C ASP A 77 1.34 -10.15 -9.71
N PHE A 78 1.97 -9.62 -8.67
CA PHE A 78 1.94 -10.20 -7.33
C PHE A 78 0.53 -10.26 -6.76
N ILE A 79 -0.21 -9.17 -6.86
CA ILE A 79 -1.59 -9.11 -6.36
C ILE A 79 -2.52 -10.02 -7.17
N LYS A 80 -2.43 -9.96 -8.51
CA LYS A 80 -3.20 -10.85 -9.38
C LYS A 80 -2.89 -12.32 -9.12
N TYR A 81 -1.63 -12.66 -8.86
CA TYR A 81 -1.23 -14.01 -8.47
C TYR A 81 -1.93 -14.45 -7.18
N CYS A 82 -1.85 -13.64 -6.12
CA CYS A 82 -2.47 -13.95 -4.83
C CYS A 82 -4.00 -14.10 -4.95
N VAL A 83 -4.65 -13.21 -5.67
CA VAL A 83 -6.11 -13.26 -5.89
C VAL A 83 -6.50 -14.52 -6.68
N ARG A 84 -5.78 -14.84 -7.74
CA ARG A 84 -6.02 -16.05 -8.52
C ARG A 84 -5.83 -17.31 -7.67
N TRP A 85 -4.76 -17.35 -6.92
CA TRP A 85 -4.47 -18.48 -6.04
C TRP A 85 -5.59 -18.67 -5.00
N ALA A 86 -6.07 -17.62 -4.39
CA ALA A 86 -7.17 -17.67 -3.42
C ALA A 86 -8.47 -18.17 -4.07
N LEU A 87 -8.83 -17.65 -5.23
CA LEU A 87 -10.03 -18.09 -5.98
C LEU A 87 -9.98 -19.58 -6.37
N GLU A 88 -8.79 -20.09 -6.67
CA GLU A 88 -8.58 -21.50 -7.06
C GLU A 88 -8.53 -22.45 -5.88
N ASN A 89 -7.90 -22.04 -4.77
CA ASN A 89 -7.51 -22.93 -3.67
C ASN A 89 -8.29 -22.72 -2.37
N CYS A 90 -8.99 -21.57 -2.20
CA CYS A 90 -9.75 -21.25 -0.99
C CYS A 90 -11.25 -21.12 -1.27
N LYS A 91 -11.82 -21.97 -2.12
CA LYS A 91 -13.21 -21.87 -2.60
C LYS A 91 -14.22 -21.91 -1.47
N ASP A 92 -14.11 -22.88 -0.59
CA ASP A 92 -15.06 -23.07 0.52
C ASP A 92 -15.08 -21.86 1.46
N ASP A 93 -13.88 -21.32 1.79
CA ASP A 93 -13.74 -20.14 2.62
C ASP A 93 -14.32 -18.89 1.92
N LEU A 94 -14.00 -18.71 0.64
CA LEU A 94 -14.52 -17.58 -0.14
C LEU A 94 -16.03 -17.65 -0.33
N GLU A 95 -16.61 -18.82 -0.56
CA GLU A 95 -18.05 -19.00 -0.63
C GLU A 95 -18.72 -18.68 0.71
N PHE A 96 -18.14 -19.14 1.82
CA PHE A 96 -18.63 -18.79 3.16
C PHE A 96 -18.59 -17.28 3.40
N LEU A 97 -17.44 -16.64 3.16
CA LEU A 97 -17.26 -15.19 3.33
C LEU A 97 -18.19 -14.39 2.42
N ASN A 98 -18.30 -14.80 1.15
CA ASN A 98 -19.18 -14.15 0.18
C ASN A 98 -20.66 -14.24 0.57
N LYS A 99 -21.08 -15.35 1.18
CA LYS A 99 -22.45 -15.55 1.62
C LYS A 99 -22.77 -14.84 2.94
N MET A 100 -21.85 -14.89 3.90
CA MET A 100 -22.13 -14.52 5.30
C MET A 100 -21.63 -13.13 5.67
N ILE A 101 -20.58 -12.63 5.02
CA ILE A 101 -19.92 -11.38 5.39
C ILE A 101 -20.10 -10.32 4.30
N ASP A 102 -19.76 -10.65 3.05
CA ASP A 102 -19.77 -9.69 1.94
C ASP A 102 -20.19 -10.35 0.63
N LYS A 103 -21.42 -10.13 0.24
CA LYS A 103 -22.04 -10.73 -0.94
C LYS A 103 -21.39 -10.34 -2.28
N GLY A 104 -20.51 -9.34 -2.28
CA GLY A 104 -19.79 -8.86 -3.47
C GLY A 104 -18.35 -9.36 -3.57
N LEU A 105 -17.84 -10.08 -2.56
CA LEU A 105 -16.44 -10.44 -2.43
C LEU A 105 -15.87 -11.14 -3.66
N ILE A 106 -16.47 -12.25 -4.07
CA ILE A 106 -15.97 -13.06 -5.22
C ILE A 106 -15.99 -12.23 -6.50
N ALA A 107 -17.06 -11.50 -6.74
CA ALA A 107 -17.19 -10.66 -7.95
C ALA A 107 -16.11 -9.55 -8.00
N ARG A 108 -15.77 -8.95 -6.85
CA ARG A 108 -14.67 -7.98 -6.78
C ARG A 108 -13.30 -8.62 -7.03
N LEU A 109 -13.03 -9.78 -6.42
CA LEU A 109 -11.78 -10.51 -6.66
C LEU A 109 -11.63 -10.92 -8.13
N GLU A 110 -12.68 -11.41 -8.76
CA GLU A 110 -12.69 -11.70 -10.20
C GLU A 110 -12.49 -10.42 -11.03
N GLY A 111 -13.07 -9.30 -10.59
CA GLY A 111 -12.89 -7.98 -11.21
C GLY A 111 -11.43 -7.54 -11.26
N VAL A 112 -10.67 -7.79 -10.19
CA VAL A 112 -9.23 -7.48 -10.10
C VAL A 112 -8.42 -8.21 -11.19
N LEU A 113 -8.85 -9.41 -11.60
CA LEU A 113 -8.14 -10.22 -12.61
C LEU A 113 -8.46 -9.84 -14.07
N LYS A 114 -9.55 -9.10 -14.31
CA LYS A 114 -10.08 -8.89 -15.68
C LYS A 114 -9.28 -7.89 -16.48
N GLU A 115 -8.80 -6.83 -15.84
CA GLU A 115 -8.20 -5.69 -16.53
C GLU A 115 -6.84 -5.35 -15.87
N ASP A 116 -6.00 -4.63 -16.62
CA ASP A 116 -4.77 -4.08 -16.07
C ASP A 116 -5.08 -2.97 -15.07
N PHE A 117 -4.24 -2.83 -14.06
CA PHE A 117 -4.38 -1.74 -13.10
C PHE A 117 -4.07 -0.41 -13.77
N VAL A 118 -4.82 0.62 -13.41
CA VAL A 118 -4.55 1.97 -13.92
C VAL A 118 -3.24 2.47 -13.34
N ARG A 119 -2.37 3.00 -14.18
CA ARG A 119 -1.18 3.75 -13.76
C ARG A 119 -1.56 5.22 -13.69
N LEU A 120 -1.55 5.80 -12.50
CA LEU A 120 -2.03 7.17 -12.25
C LEU A 120 -0.97 7.95 -11.47
N THR A 121 -0.61 9.13 -11.94
CA THR A 121 0.21 10.03 -11.14
C THR A 121 -0.66 10.72 -10.08
N TYR A 122 -0.07 11.05 -8.93
CA TYR A 122 -0.76 11.82 -7.89
C TYR A 122 -1.34 13.14 -8.45
N THR A 123 -0.61 13.82 -9.35
CA THR A 123 -1.06 15.06 -9.97
C THR A 123 -2.35 14.87 -10.76
N GLU A 124 -2.40 13.85 -11.62
CA GLU A 124 -3.63 13.51 -12.37
C GLU A 124 -4.77 13.12 -11.43
N GLY A 125 -4.46 12.39 -10.34
CA GLY A 125 -5.44 12.05 -9.31
C GLY A 125 -6.07 13.29 -8.66
N ILE A 126 -5.26 14.29 -8.29
CA ILE A 126 -5.74 15.56 -7.76
C ILE A 126 -6.61 16.32 -8.77
N GLU A 127 -6.21 16.36 -10.03
CA GLU A 127 -6.98 17.00 -11.09
C GLU A 127 -8.36 16.35 -11.28
N ILE A 128 -8.43 15.02 -11.26
CA ILE A 128 -9.70 14.28 -11.31
C ILE A 128 -10.58 14.62 -10.12
N LEU A 129 -10.03 14.64 -8.91
CA LEU A 129 -10.78 14.96 -7.69
C LEU A 129 -11.27 16.41 -7.66
N GLN A 130 -10.44 17.35 -8.09
CA GLN A 130 -10.84 18.77 -8.22
C GLN A 130 -11.99 18.94 -9.23
N LYS A 131 -11.91 18.24 -10.36
CA LYS A 131 -12.99 18.22 -11.34
C LYS A 131 -14.27 17.62 -10.75
N ALA A 132 -14.17 16.52 -10.01
CA ALA A 132 -15.32 15.91 -9.34
C ALA A 132 -16.02 16.91 -8.39
N VAL A 133 -15.24 17.69 -7.61
CA VAL A 133 -15.78 18.74 -6.75
C VAL A 133 -16.48 19.82 -7.58
N ALA A 134 -15.89 20.26 -8.69
CA ALA A 134 -16.50 21.23 -9.59
C ALA A 134 -17.82 20.72 -10.22
N ASP A 135 -17.90 19.41 -10.46
CA ASP A 135 -19.10 18.73 -10.98
C ASP A 135 -20.14 18.43 -9.86
N GLY A 136 -19.88 18.84 -8.62
CA GLY A 136 -20.82 18.78 -7.51
C GLY A 136 -20.64 17.60 -6.54
N VAL A 137 -19.60 16.79 -6.68
CA VAL A 137 -19.24 15.75 -5.70
C VAL A 137 -18.79 16.42 -4.40
N LYS A 138 -19.28 15.92 -3.28
CA LYS A 138 -18.93 16.43 -1.94
C LYS A 138 -18.11 15.38 -1.22
N PHE A 139 -16.95 15.77 -0.75
CA PHE A 139 -16.10 15.00 0.14
C PHE A 139 -16.20 15.53 1.58
N GLU A 140 -16.10 14.65 2.56
CA GLU A 140 -16.04 15.03 3.98
C GLU A 140 -14.76 15.83 4.26
N PHE A 141 -13.64 15.38 3.68
CA PHE A 141 -12.37 16.09 3.71
C PHE A 141 -12.18 16.87 2.40
N PRO A 142 -12.19 18.21 2.43
CA PRO A 142 -12.14 19.00 1.21
C PRO A 142 -10.81 18.86 0.47
N ILE A 143 -10.86 18.87 -0.86
CA ILE A 143 -9.67 18.91 -1.71
C ILE A 143 -9.06 20.31 -1.64
N THR A 144 -7.98 20.45 -0.88
CA THR A 144 -7.30 21.76 -0.66
C THR A 144 -6.32 22.12 -1.77
N GLY A 145 -5.91 21.13 -2.58
CA GLY A 145 -5.00 21.33 -3.71
C GLY A 145 -3.86 20.33 -3.75
N TRP A 146 -2.93 20.57 -4.66
CA TRP A 146 -1.75 19.74 -4.82
C TRP A 146 -0.86 19.77 -3.57
N GLY A 147 -0.34 18.63 -3.14
CA GLY A 147 0.49 18.48 -1.96
C GLY A 147 -0.25 18.04 -0.70
N MET A 148 -1.59 17.87 -0.75
CA MET A 148 -2.36 17.34 0.36
C MET A 148 -2.27 15.82 0.45
N ASP A 149 -2.37 15.26 1.65
CA ASP A 149 -2.61 13.82 1.82
C ASP A 149 -4.03 13.45 1.37
N LEU A 150 -4.14 12.36 0.60
CA LEU A 150 -5.44 11.83 0.22
C LEU A 150 -6.06 11.05 1.38
N SER A 151 -7.34 11.29 1.63
CA SER A 151 -8.11 10.47 2.56
C SER A 151 -8.65 9.21 1.86
N SER A 152 -9.10 8.24 2.66
CA SER A 152 -9.69 6.99 2.13
C SER A 152 -10.90 7.24 1.22
N GLU A 153 -11.66 8.32 1.41
CA GLU A 153 -12.80 8.64 0.53
C GLU A 153 -12.35 9.13 -0.85
N HIS A 154 -11.22 9.86 -0.92
CA HIS A 154 -10.64 10.31 -2.18
C HIS A 154 -10.13 9.12 -3.00
N GLU A 155 -9.40 8.22 -2.35
CA GLU A 155 -8.91 6.97 -2.95
C GLU A 155 -10.06 6.12 -3.45
N ARG A 156 -11.10 5.96 -2.62
CA ARG A 156 -12.31 5.20 -2.97
C ARG A 156 -13.00 5.79 -4.19
N TYR A 157 -13.16 7.11 -4.24
CA TYR A 157 -13.76 7.77 -5.41
C TYR A 157 -13.00 7.43 -6.70
N LEU A 158 -11.66 7.48 -6.66
CA LEU A 158 -10.84 7.16 -7.83
C LEU A 158 -11.05 5.72 -8.29
N VAL A 159 -11.05 4.74 -7.39
CA VAL A 159 -11.12 3.31 -7.75
C VAL A 159 -12.52 2.78 -7.98
N GLU A 160 -13.53 3.29 -7.28
CA GLU A 160 -14.90 2.76 -7.34
C GLU A 160 -15.82 3.54 -8.28
N GLU A 161 -15.68 4.88 -8.31
CA GLU A 161 -16.57 5.73 -9.08
C GLU A 161 -15.97 6.13 -10.43
N TYR A 162 -14.70 6.54 -10.44
CA TYR A 162 -14.07 7.07 -11.64
C TYR A 162 -13.51 5.98 -12.55
N PHE A 163 -12.55 5.17 -12.07
CA PHE A 163 -11.90 4.14 -12.88
C PHE A 163 -12.61 2.78 -12.83
N LYS A 164 -13.30 2.47 -11.74
CA LYS A 164 -14.00 1.20 -11.46
C LYS A 164 -13.12 -0.04 -11.55
N ARG A 165 -11.84 0.14 -11.19
CA ARG A 165 -10.82 -0.91 -11.15
C ARG A 165 -9.63 -0.47 -10.29
N PRO A 166 -8.71 -1.38 -9.91
CA PRO A 166 -7.53 -1.02 -9.14
C PRO A 166 -6.67 0.02 -9.84
N VAL A 167 -6.05 0.88 -9.02
CA VAL A 167 -5.19 1.97 -9.47
C VAL A 167 -3.86 1.88 -8.74
N ILE A 168 -2.75 1.94 -9.48
CA ILE A 168 -1.42 2.18 -8.90
C ILE A 168 -1.14 3.66 -9.04
N MET A 169 -1.14 4.36 -7.91
CA MET A 169 -0.83 5.79 -7.85
C MET A 169 0.64 5.99 -7.56
N THR A 170 1.28 6.89 -8.30
CA THR A 170 2.72 7.18 -8.18
C THR A 170 3.00 8.67 -8.27
N ASP A 171 4.29 9.02 -8.15
CA ASP A 171 4.80 10.40 -8.30
C ASP A 171 4.16 11.37 -7.29
N TYR A 172 4.13 10.92 -6.03
CA TYR A 172 3.63 11.72 -4.91
C TYR A 172 4.53 12.93 -4.63
N PRO A 173 3.96 14.00 -4.06
CA PRO A 173 4.75 15.11 -3.54
C PRO A 173 5.79 14.64 -2.52
N SER A 174 7.04 15.11 -2.64
CA SER A 174 8.14 14.69 -1.76
C SER A 174 7.93 15.09 -0.30
N GLU A 175 7.06 16.05 -0.03
CA GLU A 175 6.78 16.57 1.32
C GLU A 175 5.87 15.64 2.15
N ILE A 176 5.07 14.78 1.48
CA ILE A 176 4.15 13.85 2.15
C ILE A 176 4.60 12.39 2.13
N LYS A 177 5.77 12.11 1.58
CA LYS A 177 6.35 10.75 1.53
C LYS A 177 7.69 10.68 2.25
N SER A 178 8.14 9.45 2.53
CA SER A 178 9.36 9.20 3.29
C SER A 178 10.62 9.69 2.54
N PHE A 179 11.54 10.29 3.27
CA PHE A 179 12.75 10.94 2.73
C PHE A 179 13.68 10.02 1.93
N TYR A 180 13.63 8.71 2.17
CA TYR A 180 14.48 7.71 1.51
C TYR A 180 13.97 7.28 0.14
N MET A 181 12.75 7.63 -0.24
CA MET A 181 12.21 7.32 -1.56
C MET A 181 12.96 8.10 -2.65
N LYS A 182 13.13 7.47 -3.81
CA LYS A 182 13.83 8.05 -4.94
C LYS A 182 13.07 9.25 -5.49
N LYS A 183 13.73 10.41 -5.58
CA LYS A 183 13.14 11.61 -6.17
C LYS A 183 13.10 11.53 -7.68
N ASN A 184 12.06 12.11 -8.26
CA ASN A 184 11.99 12.35 -9.69
C ASN A 184 12.93 13.52 -10.12
N PRO A 185 13.30 13.60 -11.40
CA PRO A 185 14.13 14.70 -11.92
C PRO A 185 13.53 16.09 -11.74
N ASP A 186 12.21 16.21 -11.54
CA ASP A 186 11.51 17.47 -11.27
C ASP A 186 11.86 18.08 -9.89
N GLY A 187 12.49 17.30 -9.01
CA GLY A 187 12.87 17.69 -7.66
C GLY A 187 11.69 17.90 -6.69
N LYS A 188 10.46 17.67 -7.13
CA LYS A 188 9.22 17.90 -6.37
C LYS A 188 8.47 16.61 -6.02
N THR A 189 8.58 15.59 -6.86
CA THR A 189 7.86 14.32 -6.69
C THR A 189 8.80 13.16 -6.42
N MET A 190 8.23 12.09 -5.87
CA MET A 190 8.93 10.85 -5.54
C MET A 190 8.32 9.65 -6.25
N GLN A 191 9.16 8.65 -6.56
CA GLN A 191 8.78 7.42 -7.26
C GLN A 191 8.09 6.37 -6.35
N GLY A 192 7.54 6.79 -5.21
CA GLY A 192 6.72 5.90 -4.38
C GLY A 192 5.42 5.52 -5.08
N THR A 193 4.97 4.30 -4.84
CA THR A 193 3.73 3.74 -5.38
C THR A 193 2.80 3.30 -4.27
N ASP A 194 1.50 3.47 -4.46
CA ASP A 194 0.44 2.90 -3.61
C ASP A 194 -0.59 2.22 -4.51
N VAL A 195 -0.95 0.98 -4.18
CA VAL A 195 -1.98 0.24 -4.92
C VAL A 195 -3.31 0.41 -4.22
N LEU A 196 -4.24 1.06 -4.91
CA LEU A 196 -5.58 1.37 -4.42
C LEU A 196 -6.59 0.35 -4.95
N PHE A 197 -7.42 -0.21 -4.08
CA PHE A 197 -8.41 -1.21 -4.43
C PHE A 197 -9.84 -0.72 -4.17
N PRO A 198 -10.82 -1.19 -4.99
CA PRO A 198 -12.23 -1.11 -4.65
C PRO A 198 -12.54 -1.88 -3.36
N HIS A 199 -13.39 -1.32 -2.50
CA HIS A 199 -13.79 -1.89 -1.21
C HIS A 199 -15.08 -2.70 -1.29
#